data_1f38cb5639f8b0a435933c122eeedb5b
#
_entry.id   1f38cb5639f8b0a435933c122eeedb5b
#
_cell.length_a   1.000
_cell.length_b   1.000
_cell.length_c   1.000
_cell.angle_alpha   90.00
_cell.angle_beta   90.00
_cell.angle_gamma   90.00
#
_symmetry.space_group_name_H-M   'P 1'
#
loop_
_entity.id
_entity.type
_entity.pdbx_description
1 polymer ?
#
loop_
_entity_poly.entity_id
_entity_poly.type
_entity_poly.pdbx_seq_one_letter_code
_entity_poly.pdbx_strand_id
1 'polypeptide(L)'
;SVKTWLFLFVITWGISLIIKALPSDIPNLFSYKGALGQLPYFITGVGIQRFTGQLYKKKAIYIYFILTCIGLTLLQYKWFYVLNFGVDISFWYKALLPLWTASTLMLLLHINRSNQFFTWLGGFAYTIYLFHGFGTSGGRIMATKLGINSSLFIVIMATIIALFLPIVIEKIANKWRATKILFLGKK
;
A
#
# COMPACT_ATOMS: atom_id res chain seq x y z
N SER A 1 22.44 -10.26 -5.55
CA SER A 1 22.76 -10.44 -4.12
C SER A 1 21.89 -9.54 -3.24
N VAL A 2 21.80 -9.86 -1.93
CA VAL A 2 21.10 -8.99 -0.95
C VAL A 2 21.71 -7.59 -0.94
N LYS A 3 23.02 -7.46 -1.06
CA LYS A 3 23.71 -6.16 -1.11
C LYS A 3 23.23 -5.31 -2.29
N THR A 4 23.12 -5.90 -3.47
CA THR A 4 22.59 -5.23 -4.68
C THR A 4 21.15 -4.78 -4.49
N TRP A 5 20.32 -5.64 -3.88
CA TRP A 5 18.94 -5.29 -3.57
C TRP A 5 18.83 -4.13 -2.57
N LEU A 6 19.61 -4.15 -1.48
CA LEU A 6 19.65 -3.05 -0.51
C LEU A 6 20.11 -1.74 -1.16
N PHE A 7 21.09 -1.80 -2.03
CA PHE A 7 21.56 -0.63 -2.79
C PHE A 7 20.45 -0.05 -3.67
N LEU A 8 19.74 -0.89 -4.42
CA LEU A 8 18.58 -0.47 -5.22
C LEU A 8 17.46 0.10 -4.36
N PHE A 9 17.20 -0.49 -3.20
CA PHE A 9 16.22 0.03 -2.25
C PHE A 9 16.59 1.44 -1.79
N VAL A 10 17.84 1.67 -1.38
CA VAL A 10 18.32 2.99 -0.93
C VAL A 10 18.20 4.03 -2.04
N ILE A 11 18.59 3.68 -3.28
CA ILE A 11 18.47 4.58 -4.44
C ILE A 11 17.01 4.93 -4.71
N THR A 12 16.14 3.94 -4.80
CA THR A 12 14.72 4.17 -5.10
C THR A 12 14.03 4.92 -3.97
N TRP A 13 14.43 4.69 -2.74
CA TRP A 13 13.96 5.45 -1.59
C TRP A 13 14.39 6.92 -1.67
N GLY A 14 15.66 7.20 -1.98
CA GLY A 14 16.16 8.55 -2.22
C GLY A 14 15.40 9.27 -3.34
N ILE A 15 15.18 8.61 -4.48
CA ILE A 15 14.35 9.13 -5.58
C ILE A 15 12.94 9.47 -5.09
N SER A 16 12.31 8.57 -4.34
CA SER A 16 10.97 8.80 -3.78
C SER A 16 10.91 10.01 -2.86
N LEU A 17 11.95 10.25 -2.04
CA LEU A 17 12.02 11.43 -1.18
C LEU A 17 12.17 12.72 -1.99
N ILE A 18 13.04 12.73 -3.00
CA ILE A 18 13.23 13.87 -3.89
C ILE A 18 11.91 14.22 -4.58
N ILE A 19 11.23 13.23 -5.16
CA ILE A 19 9.94 13.44 -5.84
C ILE A 19 8.88 14.01 -4.89
N LYS A 20 8.85 13.53 -3.63
CA LYS A 20 7.89 14.04 -2.62
C LYS A 20 8.22 15.45 -2.12
N ALA A 21 9.48 15.87 -2.26
CA ALA A 21 9.93 17.22 -1.93
C ALA A 21 9.75 18.23 -3.09
N LEU A 22 9.46 17.75 -4.31
CA LEU A 22 9.24 18.64 -5.44
C LEU A 22 7.99 19.53 -5.24
N PRO A 23 8.04 20.78 -5.70
CA PRO A 23 6.91 21.69 -5.68
C PRO A 23 5.68 21.11 -6.40
N SER A 24 4.50 21.51 -5.95
CA SER A 24 3.22 21.08 -6.53
C SER A 24 2.99 21.54 -7.97
N ASP A 25 3.59 22.67 -8.32
CA ASP A 25 3.44 23.36 -9.60
C ASP A 25 4.11 22.64 -10.78
N ILE A 26 5.04 21.70 -10.49
CA ILE A 26 5.66 20.88 -11.55
C ILE A 26 4.59 19.93 -12.12
N PRO A 27 4.31 19.98 -13.43
CA PRO A 27 3.31 19.11 -14.06
C PRO A 27 3.58 17.63 -13.81
N ASN A 28 2.54 16.89 -13.41
CA ASN A 28 2.64 15.45 -13.16
C ASN A 28 2.20 14.65 -14.39
N LEU A 29 2.90 14.85 -15.52
CA LEU A 29 2.60 14.16 -16.77
C LEU A 29 2.75 12.65 -16.59
N PHE A 30 1.78 11.88 -17.10
CA PHE A 30 1.73 10.43 -16.98
C PHE A 30 1.84 9.89 -15.53
N SER A 31 1.52 10.71 -14.53
CA SER A 31 1.59 10.33 -13.11
C SER A 31 2.99 9.86 -12.64
N TYR A 32 4.07 10.38 -13.24
CA TYR A 32 5.43 9.95 -12.92
C TYR A 32 5.79 10.15 -11.45
N LYS A 33 5.27 11.21 -10.80
CA LYS A 33 5.49 11.43 -9.34
C LYS A 33 4.94 10.26 -8.52
N GLY A 34 3.77 9.76 -8.89
CA GLY A 34 3.17 8.59 -8.25
C GLY A 34 3.98 7.33 -8.50
N ALA A 35 4.33 7.06 -9.75
CA ALA A 35 5.11 5.87 -10.13
C ALA A 35 6.47 5.82 -9.42
N LEU A 36 7.25 6.90 -9.48
CA LEU A 36 8.55 6.99 -8.80
C LEU A 36 8.43 6.97 -7.28
N GLY A 37 7.35 7.54 -6.73
CA GLY A 37 7.06 7.49 -5.31
C GLY A 37 6.78 6.08 -4.77
N GLN A 38 6.31 5.16 -5.63
CA GLN A 38 6.01 3.76 -5.29
C GLN A 38 7.19 2.80 -5.52
N LEU A 39 8.26 3.21 -6.18
CA LEU A 39 9.41 2.35 -6.47
C LEU A 39 10.00 1.64 -5.25
N PRO A 40 10.22 2.30 -4.08
CA PRO A 40 10.79 1.62 -2.92
C PRO A 40 9.90 0.49 -2.40
N TYR A 41 8.58 0.60 -2.50
CA TYR A 41 7.65 -0.47 -2.11
C TYR A 41 7.73 -1.65 -3.06
N PHE A 42 7.83 -1.39 -4.37
CA PHE A 42 8.01 -2.43 -5.38
C PHE A 42 9.33 -3.20 -5.16
N ILE A 43 10.45 -2.49 -5.00
CA ILE A 43 11.76 -3.10 -4.74
C ILE A 43 11.76 -3.88 -3.42
N THR A 44 11.05 -3.37 -2.39
CA THR A 44 10.86 -4.10 -1.13
C THR A 44 10.15 -5.43 -1.36
N GLY A 45 9.04 -5.44 -2.10
CA GLY A 45 8.29 -6.66 -2.41
C GLY A 45 9.14 -7.70 -3.15
N VAL A 46 9.87 -7.28 -4.18
CA VAL A 46 10.81 -8.13 -4.93
C VAL A 46 11.89 -8.72 -4.02
N GLY A 47 12.45 -7.90 -3.12
CA GLY A 47 13.48 -8.35 -2.19
C GLY A 47 12.95 -9.35 -1.16
N ILE A 48 11.78 -9.08 -0.59
CA ILE A 48 11.13 -10.00 0.36
C ILE A 48 10.90 -11.35 -0.32
N GLN A 49 10.32 -11.37 -1.52
CA GLN A 49 10.09 -12.60 -2.27
C GLN A 49 11.39 -13.38 -2.55
N ARG A 50 12.42 -12.69 -3.03
CA ARG A 50 13.66 -13.32 -3.49
C ARG A 50 14.57 -13.78 -2.35
N PHE A 51 14.55 -13.08 -1.23
CA PHE A 51 15.48 -13.28 -0.11
C PHE A 51 14.78 -13.75 1.17
N THR A 52 13.56 -14.27 1.06
CA THR A 52 12.75 -14.77 2.18
C THR A 52 13.57 -15.62 3.15
N GLY A 53 14.28 -16.63 2.68
CA GLY A 53 15.08 -17.54 3.53
C GLY A 53 16.19 -16.85 4.32
N GLN A 54 16.71 -15.70 3.84
CA GLN A 54 17.73 -14.93 4.55
C GLN A 54 17.13 -13.91 5.53
N LEU A 55 15.94 -13.38 5.19
CA LEU A 55 15.21 -12.41 5.98
C LEU A 55 14.44 -13.05 7.15
N TYR A 56 14.10 -14.33 7.04
CA TYR A 56 13.34 -15.09 8.06
C TYR A 56 14.18 -15.58 9.25
N LYS A 57 15.31 -14.99 9.54
CA LYS A 57 16.12 -15.35 10.71
C LYS A 57 15.37 -14.98 12.00
N LYS A 58 15.36 -15.92 12.99
CA LYS A 58 14.67 -15.70 14.30
C LYS A 58 15.02 -14.37 14.97
N LYS A 59 16.29 -13.95 14.90
CA LYS A 59 16.74 -12.67 15.47
C LYS A 59 16.16 -11.44 14.73
N ALA A 60 15.85 -11.55 13.44
CA ALA A 60 15.33 -10.45 12.66
C ALA A 60 13.87 -10.09 13.04
N ILE A 61 13.09 -11.03 13.60
CA ILE A 61 11.71 -10.78 14.01
C ILE A 61 11.60 -9.66 15.05
N TYR A 62 12.56 -9.60 15.99
CA TYR A 62 12.60 -8.54 17.00
C TYR A 62 12.82 -7.15 16.36
N ILE A 63 13.70 -7.09 15.34
CA ILE A 63 13.95 -5.84 14.60
C ILE A 63 12.68 -5.40 13.88
N TYR A 64 12.01 -6.33 13.20
CA TYR A 64 10.74 -6.03 12.50
C TYR A 64 9.65 -5.58 13.48
N PHE A 65 9.55 -6.22 14.64
CA PHE A 65 8.61 -5.83 15.68
C PHE A 65 8.90 -4.41 16.18
N ILE A 66 10.15 -4.10 16.53
CA ILE A 66 10.56 -2.77 16.99
C ILE A 66 10.26 -1.70 15.93
N LEU A 67 10.65 -1.94 14.67
CA LEU A 67 10.40 -0.99 13.57
C LEU A 67 8.90 -0.78 13.33
N THR A 68 8.09 -1.82 13.47
CA THR A 68 6.63 -1.71 13.34
C THR A 68 6.05 -0.90 14.50
N CYS A 69 6.49 -1.14 15.74
CA CYS A 69 6.07 -0.35 16.90
C CYS A 69 6.46 1.12 16.76
N ILE A 70 7.68 1.42 16.32
CA ILE A 70 8.12 2.79 16.03
C ILE A 70 7.22 3.43 14.97
N GLY A 71 6.91 2.72 13.88
CA GLY A 71 6.03 3.23 12.83
C GLY A 71 4.62 3.55 13.33
N LEU A 72 4.04 2.66 14.16
CA LEU A 72 2.73 2.90 14.79
C LEU A 72 2.75 4.09 15.74
N THR A 73 3.80 4.22 16.55
CA THR A 73 3.97 5.37 17.46
C THR A 73 4.07 6.68 16.69
N LEU A 74 4.85 6.70 15.59
CA LEU A 74 4.96 7.87 14.72
C LEU A 74 3.64 8.21 14.03
N LEU A 75 2.84 7.22 13.67
CA LEU A 75 1.50 7.43 13.12
C LEU A 75 0.58 8.08 14.14
N GLN A 76 0.56 7.57 15.37
CA GLN A 76 -0.22 8.16 16.47
C GLN A 76 0.25 9.58 16.79
N TYR A 77 1.56 9.80 16.86
CA TYR A 77 2.16 11.11 17.08
C TYR A 77 1.74 12.09 15.99
N LYS A 78 1.83 11.69 14.70
CA LYS A 78 1.37 12.51 13.59
C LYS A 78 -0.10 12.89 13.73
N TRP A 79 -0.96 11.93 14.05
CA TRP A 79 -2.40 12.16 14.24
C TRP A 79 -2.65 13.17 15.36
N PHE A 80 -2.00 12.99 16.49
CA PHE A 80 -2.12 13.88 17.65
C PHE A 80 -1.70 15.31 17.31
N TYR A 81 -0.53 15.49 16.69
CA TYR A 81 0.00 16.82 16.41
C TYR A 81 -0.73 17.54 15.30
N VAL A 82 -1.13 16.84 14.25
CA VAL A 82 -1.92 17.43 13.15
C VAL A 82 -3.28 17.89 13.65
N LEU A 83 -3.95 17.08 14.48
CA LEU A 83 -5.29 17.43 14.99
C LEU A 83 -5.27 18.55 16.04
N ASN A 84 -4.26 18.57 16.91
CA ASN A 84 -4.26 19.50 18.05
C ASN A 84 -3.41 20.76 17.82
N PHE A 85 -2.38 20.70 17.01
CA PHE A 85 -1.39 21.78 16.85
C PHE A 85 -1.15 22.21 15.41
N GLY A 86 -1.74 21.54 14.43
CA GLY A 86 -1.54 21.84 13.00
C GLY A 86 -0.12 21.65 12.47
N VAL A 87 0.76 20.96 13.23
CA VAL A 87 2.16 20.76 12.86
C VAL A 87 2.28 19.74 11.74
N ASP A 88 2.89 20.12 10.61
CA ASP A 88 3.13 19.19 9.50
C ASP A 88 4.42 18.39 9.68
N ILE A 89 4.29 17.15 10.14
CA ILE A 89 5.39 16.16 10.18
C ILE A 89 5.35 15.21 8.97
N SER A 90 4.65 15.59 7.91
CA SER A 90 4.35 14.72 6.77
C SER A 90 5.60 14.23 6.05
N PHE A 91 6.67 15.03 6.00
CA PHE A 91 7.93 14.64 5.36
C PHE A 91 8.59 13.45 6.08
N TRP A 92 8.80 13.53 7.39
CA TRP A 92 9.43 12.46 8.17
C TRP A 92 8.61 11.17 8.16
N TYR A 93 7.30 11.32 8.29
CA TYR A 93 6.39 10.18 8.18
C TYR A 93 6.50 9.50 6.80
N LYS A 94 6.48 10.29 5.71
CA LYS A 94 6.61 9.76 4.35
C LYS A 94 7.98 9.13 4.09
N ALA A 95 9.04 9.65 4.74
CA ALA A 95 10.38 9.10 4.64
C ALA A 95 10.49 7.72 5.29
N LEU A 96 9.89 7.52 6.46
CA LEU A 96 9.96 6.26 7.21
C LEU A 96 8.95 5.20 6.74
N LEU A 97 7.93 5.59 5.99
CA LEU A 97 6.84 4.72 5.57
C LEU A 97 7.30 3.44 4.83
N PRO A 98 8.27 3.45 3.89
CA PRO A 98 8.72 2.22 3.24
C PRO A 98 9.36 1.21 4.20
N LEU A 99 10.13 1.69 5.19
CA LEU A 99 10.73 0.83 6.22
C LEU A 99 9.68 0.23 7.13
N TRP A 100 8.72 1.03 7.55
CA TRP A 100 7.60 0.58 8.37
C TRP A 100 6.75 -0.47 7.62
N THR A 101 6.39 -0.20 6.37
CA THR A 101 5.61 -1.14 5.55
C THR A 101 6.37 -2.46 5.35
N ALA A 102 7.67 -2.41 5.08
CA ALA A 102 8.50 -3.61 4.94
C ALA A 102 8.54 -4.44 6.23
N SER A 103 8.76 -3.79 7.38
CA SER A 103 8.83 -4.49 8.67
C SER A 103 7.49 -5.09 9.08
N THR A 104 6.39 -4.37 8.88
CA THR A 104 5.04 -4.89 9.14
C THR A 104 4.73 -6.11 8.27
N LEU A 105 5.06 -6.05 6.98
CA LEU A 105 4.89 -7.18 6.07
C LEU A 105 5.72 -8.39 6.52
N MET A 106 6.98 -8.17 6.91
CA MET A 106 7.84 -9.25 7.41
C MET A 106 7.30 -9.87 8.70
N LEU A 107 6.74 -9.08 9.61
CA LEU A 107 6.06 -9.61 10.81
C LEU A 107 4.84 -10.47 10.45
N LEU A 108 3.99 -9.98 9.56
CA LEU A 108 2.79 -10.71 9.12
C LEU A 108 3.16 -12.04 8.48
N LEU A 109 4.21 -12.07 7.66
CA LEU A 109 4.72 -13.28 7.05
C LEU A 109 5.30 -14.26 8.09
N HIS A 110 5.91 -13.78 9.20
CA HIS A 110 6.41 -14.64 10.28
C HIS A 110 5.28 -15.31 11.09
N ILE A 111 4.11 -14.70 11.19
CA ILE A 111 2.98 -15.27 11.91
C ILE A 111 2.48 -16.56 11.23
N ASN A 112 2.72 -16.71 9.93
CA ASN A 112 2.44 -17.89 9.10
C ASN A 112 1.07 -18.56 9.40
N ARG A 113 0.06 -17.77 9.72
CA ARG A 113 -1.30 -18.26 9.91
C ARG A 113 -2.07 -18.03 8.61
N SER A 114 -2.37 -19.10 7.90
CA SER A 114 -3.27 -19.04 6.77
C SER A 114 -4.70 -18.85 7.27
N ASN A 115 -5.36 -17.81 6.80
CA ASN A 115 -6.79 -17.60 6.98
C ASN A 115 -7.45 -17.78 5.61
N GLN A 116 -8.44 -18.66 5.52
CA GLN A 116 -9.13 -18.96 4.27
C GLN A 116 -9.71 -17.71 3.59
N PHE A 117 -10.24 -16.76 4.37
CA PHE A 117 -10.75 -15.50 3.85
C PHE A 117 -9.64 -14.67 3.19
N PHE A 118 -8.50 -14.49 3.84
CA PHE A 118 -7.39 -13.73 3.26
C PHE A 118 -6.73 -14.45 2.09
N THR A 119 -6.67 -15.77 2.11
CA THR A 119 -6.20 -16.58 0.96
C THR A 119 -7.12 -16.42 -0.23
N TRP A 120 -8.44 -16.48 -0.01
CA TRP A 120 -9.44 -16.22 -1.04
C TRP A 120 -9.33 -14.79 -1.58
N LEU A 121 -9.23 -13.78 -0.70
CA LEU A 121 -9.08 -12.37 -1.09
C LEU A 121 -7.77 -12.15 -1.89
N GLY A 122 -6.69 -12.83 -1.50
CA GLY A 122 -5.40 -12.81 -2.20
C GLY A 122 -5.50 -13.29 -3.65
N GLY A 123 -6.43 -14.19 -3.96
CA GLY A 123 -6.72 -14.61 -5.34
C GLY A 123 -7.18 -13.46 -6.24
N PHE A 124 -7.73 -12.41 -5.68
CA PHE A 124 -8.18 -11.20 -6.39
C PHE A 124 -7.22 -10.00 -6.25
N ALA A 125 -6.04 -10.20 -5.64
CA ALA A 125 -5.12 -9.11 -5.30
C ALA A 125 -4.77 -8.22 -6.51
N TYR A 126 -4.56 -8.81 -7.69
CA TYR A 126 -4.27 -8.06 -8.92
C TYR A 126 -5.43 -7.15 -9.32
N THR A 127 -6.65 -7.66 -9.33
CA THR A 127 -7.85 -6.91 -9.71
C THR A 127 -8.18 -5.84 -8.68
N ILE A 128 -8.00 -6.15 -7.39
CA ILE A 128 -8.14 -5.18 -6.30
C ILE A 128 -7.13 -4.05 -6.50
N TYR A 129 -5.86 -4.37 -6.76
CA TYR A 129 -4.83 -3.36 -7.03
C TYR A 129 -5.20 -2.47 -8.22
N LEU A 130 -5.72 -3.04 -9.30
CA LEU A 130 -6.06 -2.29 -10.51
C LEU A 130 -7.27 -1.37 -10.32
N PHE A 131 -8.29 -1.81 -9.60
CA PHE A 131 -9.59 -1.12 -9.52
C PHE A 131 -9.91 -0.49 -8.16
N HIS A 132 -9.04 -0.63 -7.14
CA HIS A 132 -9.33 -0.07 -5.80
C HIS A 132 -9.54 1.45 -5.81
N GLY A 133 -8.85 2.18 -6.70
CA GLY A 133 -9.01 3.63 -6.84
C GLY A 133 -10.42 4.04 -7.26
N PHE A 134 -11.04 3.28 -8.14
CA PHE A 134 -12.45 3.49 -8.52
C PHE A 134 -13.38 3.15 -7.36
N GLY A 135 -13.09 2.07 -6.62
CA GLY A 135 -13.86 1.67 -5.45
C GLY A 135 -13.81 2.70 -4.33
N THR A 136 -12.63 3.23 -4.01
CA THR A 136 -12.48 4.27 -2.98
C THR A 136 -13.19 5.56 -3.36
N SER A 137 -13.03 6.02 -4.59
CA SER A 137 -13.69 7.24 -5.09
C SER A 137 -15.21 7.07 -5.14
N GLY A 138 -15.67 5.94 -5.69
CA GLY A 138 -17.10 5.61 -5.74
C GLY A 138 -17.73 5.50 -4.36
N GLY A 139 -17.06 4.86 -3.43
CA GLY A 139 -17.51 4.73 -2.04
C GLY A 139 -17.65 6.07 -1.32
N ARG A 140 -16.70 6.97 -1.53
CA ARG A 140 -16.77 8.34 -0.98
C ARG A 140 -17.95 9.12 -1.56
N ILE A 141 -18.11 9.07 -2.89
CA ILE A 141 -19.22 9.76 -3.57
C ILE A 141 -20.58 9.21 -3.11
N MET A 142 -20.70 7.89 -2.97
CA MET A 142 -21.94 7.28 -2.46
C MET A 142 -22.24 7.72 -1.03
N ALA A 143 -21.24 7.66 -0.14
CA ALA A 143 -21.41 8.06 1.25
C ALA A 143 -21.86 9.52 1.38
N THR A 144 -21.22 10.45 0.63
CA THR A 144 -21.63 11.86 0.63
C THR A 144 -23.02 12.10 0.07
N LYS A 145 -23.41 11.39 -1.00
CA LYS A 145 -24.77 11.47 -1.55
C LYS A 145 -25.85 10.93 -0.61
N LEU A 146 -25.51 9.97 0.25
CA LEU A 146 -26.39 9.46 1.31
C LEU A 146 -26.44 10.37 2.54
N GLY A 147 -25.79 11.51 2.52
CA GLY A 147 -25.77 12.46 3.62
C GLY A 147 -24.91 12.03 4.81
N ILE A 148 -24.02 11.06 4.62
CA ILE A 148 -23.13 10.55 5.67
C ILE A 148 -21.97 11.54 5.84
N ASN A 149 -21.97 12.29 6.95
CA ASN A 149 -20.94 13.29 7.25
C ASN A 149 -19.83 12.74 8.16
N SER A 150 -19.96 11.54 8.70
CA SER A 150 -18.96 10.93 9.56
C SER A 150 -17.77 10.43 8.74
N SER A 151 -16.58 11.01 8.96
CA SER A 151 -15.34 10.61 8.29
C SER A 151 -15.03 9.13 8.46
N LEU A 152 -15.32 8.56 9.65
CA LEU A 152 -15.12 7.13 9.91
C LEU A 152 -15.99 6.26 9.00
N PHE A 153 -17.28 6.58 8.91
CA PHE A 153 -18.21 5.84 8.05
C PHE A 153 -17.84 5.95 6.57
N ILE A 154 -17.40 7.12 6.12
CA ILE A 154 -16.93 7.32 4.74
C ILE A 154 -15.72 6.43 4.45
N VAL A 155 -14.75 6.35 5.36
CA VAL A 155 -13.57 5.49 5.21
C VAL A 155 -13.95 4.02 5.18
N ILE A 156 -14.84 3.56 6.07
CA ILE A 156 -15.31 2.17 6.10
C ILE A 156 -16.01 1.82 4.79
N MET A 157 -16.97 2.63 4.34
CA MET A 157 -17.69 2.43 3.09
C MET A 157 -16.75 2.40 1.89
N ALA A 158 -15.84 3.36 1.80
CA ALA A 158 -14.85 3.42 0.72
C ALA A 158 -13.95 2.18 0.71
N THR A 159 -13.53 1.70 1.88
CA THR A 159 -12.70 0.49 2.00
C THR A 159 -13.46 -0.77 1.57
N ILE A 160 -14.70 -0.93 2.02
CA ILE A 160 -15.54 -2.08 1.63
C ILE A 160 -15.73 -2.09 0.12
N ILE A 161 -16.10 -0.96 -0.47
CA ILE A 161 -16.33 -0.87 -1.92
C ILE A 161 -15.03 -1.08 -2.69
N ALA A 162 -13.90 -0.55 -2.21
CA ALA A 162 -12.59 -0.75 -2.83
C ALA A 162 -12.12 -2.21 -2.83
N LEU A 163 -12.54 -3.01 -1.85
CA LEU A 163 -12.22 -4.44 -1.80
C LEU A 163 -13.19 -5.29 -2.63
N PHE A 164 -14.48 -5.05 -2.53
CA PHE A 164 -15.47 -5.95 -3.11
C PHE A 164 -15.87 -5.58 -4.55
N LEU A 165 -15.88 -4.31 -4.93
CA LEU A 165 -16.19 -3.90 -6.31
C LEU A 165 -15.24 -4.54 -7.33
N PRO A 166 -13.90 -4.57 -7.14
CA PRO A 166 -13.00 -5.27 -8.04
C PRO A 166 -13.29 -6.76 -8.19
N ILE A 167 -13.69 -7.42 -7.11
CA ILE A 167 -14.06 -8.86 -7.14
C ILE A 167 -15.27 -9.08 -8.02
N VAL A 168 -16.27 -8.20 -7.90
CA VAL A 168 -17.47 -8.25 -8.77
C VAL A 168 -17.07 -8.02 -10.24
N ILE A 169 -16.23 -7.01 -10.50
CA ILE A 169 -15.71 -6.72 -11.84
C ILE A 169 -14.99 -7.95 -12.41
N GLU A 170 -14.11 -8.59 -11.64
CA GLU A 170 -13.38 -9.78 -12.08
C GLU A 170 -14.35 -10.94 -12.39
N LYS A 171 -15.33 -11.18 -11.54
CA LYS A 171 -16.34 -12.24 -11.78
C LYS A 171 -17.15 -11.99 -13.06
N ILE A 172 -17.50 -10.73 -13.33
CA ILE A 172 -18.21 -10.34 -14.56
C ILE A 172 -17.27 -10.47 -15.76
N ALA A 173 -16.06 -9.94 -15.68
CA ALA A 173 -15.07 -9.98 -16.76
C ALA A 173 -14.69 -11.42 -17.15
N ASN A 174 -14.68 -12.34 -16.21
CA ASN A 174 -14.38 -13.76 -16.47
C ASN A 174 -15.47 -14.48 -17.29
N LYS A 175 -16.67 -13.90 -17.42
CA LYS A 175 -17.75 -14.50 -18.24
C LYS A 175 -17.48 -14.43 -19.73
N TRP A 176 -16.72 -13.42 -20.19
CA TRP A 176 -16.42 -13.23 -21.62
C TRP A 176 -14.91 -13.27 -21.87
N ARG A 177 -14.51 -14.04 -22.89
CA ARG A 177 -13.09 -14.21 -23.23
C ARG A 177 -12.38 -12.89 -23.55
N ALA A 178 -13.07 -11.99 -24.27
CA ALA A 178 -12.50 -10.68 -24.64
C ALA A 178 -12.21 -9.81 -23.42
N THR A 179 -13.16 -9.68 -22.47
CA THR A 179 -12.98 -8.89 -21.26
C THR A 179 -11.95 -9.50 -20.30
N LYS A 180 -11.89 -10.84 -20.24
CA LYS A 180 -10.88 -11.57 -19.46
C LYS A 180 -9.47 -11.23 -19.92
N ILE A 181 -9.22 -11.21 -21.24
CA ILE A 181 -7.91 -10.86 -21.80
C ILE A 181 -7.59 -9.38 -21.62
N LEU A 182 -8.55 -8.49 -21.95
CA LEU A 182 -8.34 -7.03 -21.93
C LEU A 182 -8.13 -6.47 -20.53
N PHE A 183 -8.94 -6.90 -19.56
CA PHE A 183 -8.92 -6.33 -18.20
C PHE A 183 -8.05 -7.11 -17.21
N LEU A 184 -7.92 -8.42 -17.40
CA LEU A 184 -7.24 -9.27 -16.44
C LEU A 184 -5.92 -9.85 -16.98
N GLY A 185 -5.62 -9.68 -18.25
CA GLY A 185 -4.43 -10.27 -18.89
C GLY A 185 -4.39 -11.81 -18.82
N LYS A 186 -5.52 -12.45 -18.49
CA LYS A 186 -5.62 -13.91 -18.32
C LYS A 186 -6.07 -14.55 -19.64
N LYS A 187 -5.28 -15.52 -20.15
CA LYS A 187 -5.69 -16.34 -21.30
C LYS A 187 -6.74 -17.37 -20.94
#